data_c454b614e956c028b51b4010592f100b
#
_entry.id   c454b614e956c028b51b4010592f100b
#
_cell.length_a   1.000
_cell.length_b   1.000
_cell.length_c   1.000
_cell.angle_alpha   90.00
_cell.angle_beta   90.00
_cell.angle_gamma   90.00
#
_symmetry.space_group_name_H-M   'P 1'
#
loop_
_entity.id
_entity.type
_entity.pdbx_description
1 polymer ?
#
loop_
_entity_poly.entity_id
_entity_poly.type
_entity_poly.pdbx_seq_one_letter_code
_entity_poly.pdbx_strand_id
1 'polypeptide(L)'
;MQRDTQVFDLIHSELKRQRRGIELIASENFTSFQVIQATGSVLTNKYAEGYPGRRYYGGCEVVDQVEQLAIDRLKEVFGIEYANVQPHSGAQANAALMLAILQPGDDILGLDLSMGGHLTHGAAVNFSGKLYKPHFYGVTQDGIIDYETLESKARTVKPKLIICGASAYSRDIDYARIRKVADEIGAFVWADIAHPAGLIAKGLLSSPFNHCHFVTSTTHKTLRGPRGGVIMMGKDFENPFGLKDVKGNIRMMSNLLDMAVFPGTQGGPLEHVIAAKAIAFGEILTDEFTVYAKQVQSNAQAMAKGFVDKGYNIISGGTDNHLMLLDLRNKNISGKKAELLLGHADITANKNMVPFDDKSAFVTSGIRFGVAAITTRGMKEEHMNFVVNAIDTVLMNADDEAILAKTKAQVNEFMEQFVLYPELG
;
A
#
# COMPACT_ATOMS: atom_id res chain seq x y z
N MET A 1 -37.51 7.58 6.43
CA MET A 1 -36.63 7.68 7.62
C MET A 1 -36.06 9.09 7.67
N GLN A 2 -35.92 9.64 8.87
CA GLN A 2 -35.23 10.92 9.05
C GLN A 2 -33.71 10.72 8.82
N ARG A 3 -33.04 11.73 8.25
CA ARG A 3 -31.58 11.69 8.05
C ARG A 3 -30.86 11.63 9.38
N ASP A 4 -29.88 10.75 9.53
CA ASP A 4 -29.01 10.69 10.68
C ASP A 4 -27.99 11.86 10.64
N THR A 5 -28.41 12.98 11.25
CA THR A 5 -27.59 14.22 11.24
C THR A 5 -26.29 14.03 11.99
N GLN A 6 -26.27 13.25 13.08
CA GLN A 6 -25.05 13.04 13.88
C GLN A 6 -23.91 12.42 13.07
N VAL A 7 -24.19 11.37 12.30
CA VAL A 7 -23.18 10.72 11.44
C VAL A 7 -22.73 11.64 10.31
N PHE A 8 -23.68 12.34 9.68
CA PHE A 8 -23.34 13.26 8.57
C PHE A 8 -22.56 14.48 9.02
N ASP A 9 -22.79 14.99 10.24
CA ASP A 9 -22.00 16.08 10.84
C ASP A 9 -20.55 15.64 11.12
N LEU A 10 -20.33 14.40 11.54
CA LEU A 10 -19.00 13.81 11.70
C LEU A 10 -18.28 13.65 10.36
N ILE A 11 -18.99 13.17 9.31
CA ILE A 11 -18.44 13.08 7.95
C ILE A 11 -18.03 14.47 7.44
N HIS A 12 -18.85 15.50 7.68
CA HIS A 12 -18.53 16.87 7.31
C HIS A 12 -17.33 17.42 8.10
N SER A 13 -17.22 17.06 9.38
CA SER A 13 -16.07 17.45 10.21
C SER A 13 -14.76 16.80 9.71
N GLU A 14 -14.82 15.54 9.28
CA GLU A 14 -13.67 14.85 8.66
C GLU A 14 -13.28 15.48 7.31
N LEU A 15 -14.24 15.86 6.47
CA LEU A 15 -13.97 16.60 5.23
C LEU A 15 -13.23 17.93 5.52
N LYS A 16 -13.66 18.67 6.54
CA LYS A 16 -12.97 19.90 6.96
C LYS A 16 -11.55 19.61 7.43
N ARG A 17 -11.34 18.54 8.21
CA ARG A 17 -10.01 18.12 8.66
C ARG A 17 -9.09 17.83 7.46
N GLN A 18 -9.57 17.04 6.49
CA GLN A 18 -8.81 16.68 5.28
C GLN A 18 -8.48 17.92 4.44
N ARG A 19 -9.39 18.88 4.33
CA ARG A 19 -9.18 20.11 3.55
C ARG A 19 -8.11 21.01 4.14
N ARG A 20 -8.11 21.21 5.46
CA ARG A 20 -7.24 22.18 6.13
C ARG A 20 -5.83 21.68 6.44
N GLY A 21 -5.63 20.33 6.49
CA GLY A 21 -4.36 19.74 6.91
C GLY A 21 -3.50 19.26 5.74
N ILE A 22 -2.19 19.09 6.01
CA ILE A 22 -1.23 18.43 5.14
C ILE A 22 -1.21 16.96 5.47
N GLU A 23 -1.63 16.10 4.53
CA GLU A 23 -1.66 14.63 4.70
C GLU A 23 -0.37 14.00 4.16
N LEU A 24 0.43 13.43 5.06
CA LEU A 24 1.72 12.81 4.74
C LEU A 24 1.82 11.35 5.19
N ILE A 25 0.72 10.71 5.59
CA ILE A 25 0.74 9.26 5.83
C ILE A 25 0.95 8.55 4.49
N ALA A 26 2.05 7.82 4.37
CA ALA A 26 2.47 7.18 3.11
C ALA A 26 1.47 6.16 2.55
N SER A 27 0.56 5.64 3.38
CA SER A 27 -0.49 4.69 3.01
C SER A 27 -1.84 5.36 2.70
N GLU A 28 -1.92 6.68 2.72
CA GLU A 28 -3.13 7.44 2.42
C GLU A 28 -3.04 8.18 1.09
N ASN A 29 -4.19 8.38 0.48
CA ASN A 29 -4.37 9.16 -0.72
C ASN A 29 -5.82 9.65 -0.82
N PHE A 30 -6.08 10.64 -1.67
CA PHE A 30 -7.42 11.10 -1.97
C PHE A 30 -7.88 10.50 -3.29
N THR A 31 -9.02 9.81 -3.27
CA THR A 31 -9.62 9.25 -4.49
C THR A 31 -10.29 10.36 -5.32
N SER A 32 -10.60 10.10 -6.58
CA SER A 32 -11.48 10.99 -7.34
C SER A 32 -12.91 10.98 -6.79
N PHE A 33 -13.67 12.04 -7.08
CA PHE A 33 -15.06 12.13 -6.64
C PHE A 33 -15.93 11.02 -7.24
N GLN A 34 -15.68 10.61 -8.50
CA GLN A 34 -16.39 9.49 -9.12
C GLN A 34 -16.13 8.14 -8.41
N VAL A 35 -14.95 7.93 -7.85
CA VAL A 35 -14.67 6.74 -7.02
C VAL A 35 -15.51 6.76 -5.74
N ILE A 36 -15.65 7.93 -5.08
CA ILE A 36 -16.53 8.11 -3.91
C ILE A 36 -18.00 7.84 -4.29
N GLN A 37 -18.49 8.38 -5.42
CA GLN A 37 -19.85 8.17 -5.91
C GLN A 37 -20.13 6.69 -6.17
N ALA A 38 -19.20 5.96 -6.80
CA ALA A 38 -19.37 4.52 -7.04
C ALA A 38 -19.41 3.72 -5.73
N THR A 39 -18.59 4.09 -4.76
CA THR A 39 -18.57 3.45 -3.43
C THR A 39 -19.92 3.65 -2.70
N GLY A 40 -20.60 4.79 -2.89
CA GLY A 40 -21.91 5.09 -2.33
C GLY A 40 -23.09 4.65 -3.21
N SER A 41 -22.89 3.78 -4.20
CA SER A 41 -23.92 3.39 -5.16
C SER A 41 -24.83 2.27 -4.68
N VAL A 42 -25.93 2.05 -5.44
CA VAL A 42 -26.91 0.97 -5.18
C VAL A 42 -26.31 -0.44 -5.30
N LEU A 43 -25.12 -0.58 -5.87
CA LEU A 43 -24.42 -1.86 -5.96
C LEU A 43 -24.11 -2.47 -4.59
N THR A 44 -24.11 -1.67 -3.52
CA THR A 44 -23.99 -2.15 -2.14
C THR A 44 -25.10 -3.15 -1.74
N ASN A 45 -26.24 -3.13 -2.44
CA ASN A 45 -27.39 -4.00 -2.13
C ASN A 45 -27.25 -5.41 -2.73
N LYS A 46 -26.33 -5.61 -3.70
CA LYS A 46 -26.27 -6.86 -4.46
C LYS A 46 -25.41 -7.92 -3.78
N TYR A 47 -25.98 -9.10 -3.60
CA TYR A 47 -25.27 -10.29 -3.14
C TYR A 47 -24.85 -11.15 -4.35
N ALA A 48 -23.55 -11.38 -4.55
CA ALA A 48 -23.01 -11.95 -5.79
C ALA A 48 -21.89 -12.97 -5.54
N GLU A 49 -22.08 -13.92 -4.61
CA GLU A 49 -21.10 -15.01 -4.39
C GLU A 49 -20.77 -15.76 -5.67
N GLY A 50 -19.51 -16.12 -5.83
CA GLY A 50 -18.94 -16.67 -7.05
C GLY A 50 -18.21 -15.62 -7.87
N TYR A 51 -18.11 -15.85 -9.17
CA TYR A 51 -17.35 -15.03 -10.12
C TYR A 51 -18.19 -14.71 -11.36
N PRO A 52 -17.85 -13.73 -12.20
CA PRO A 52 -18.58 -13.40 -13.41
C PRO A 52 -18.92 -14.65 -14.24
N GLY A 53 -20.21 -14.78 -14.60
CA GLY A 53 -20.74 -15.94 -15.32
C GLY A 53 -20.86 -17.25 -14.52
N ARG A 54 -20.43 -17.26 -13.25
CA ARG A 54 -20.43 -18.45 -12.36
C ARG A 54 -20.88 -18.05 -10.95
N ARG A 55 -22.02 -17.39 -10.82
CA ARG A 55 -22.58 -16.94 -9.54
C ARG A 55 -23.47 -18.00 -8.90
N TYR A 56 -23.57 -17.94 -7.60
CA TYR A 56 -24.50 -18.76 -6.81
C TYR A 56 -25.89 -18.12 -6.68
N TYR A 57 -26.05 -16.86 -7.11
CA TYR A 57 -27.28 -16.07 -7.00
C TYR A 57 -27.72 -15.54 -8.37
N GLY A 58 -29.04 -15.37 -8.55
CA GLY A 58 -29.60 -14.72 -9.74
C GLY A 58 -29.47 -13.20 -9.73
N GLY A 59 -29.74 -12.55 -10.86
CA GLY A 59 -29.75 -11.10 -11.01
C GLY A 59 -28.35 -10.48 -10.97
N CYS A 60 -27.34 -11.19 -11.46
CA CYS A 60 -25.95 -10.76 -11.44
C CYS A 60 -25.44 -10.22 -12.78
N GLU A 61 -26.30 -10.11 -13.79
CA GLU A 61 -25.94 -9.76 -15.18
C GLU A 61 -25.23 -8.41 -15.29
N VAL A 62 -25.58 -7.45 -14.43
CA VAL A 62 -24.96 -6.12 -14.39
C VAL A 62 -23.66 -6.15 -13.59
N VAL A 63 -23.66 -6.74 -12.39
CA VAL A 63 -22.46 -6.81 -11.57
C VAL A 63 -21.39 -7.68 -12.19
N ASP A 64 -21.74 -8.69 -12.98
CA ASP A 64 -20.79 -9.46 -13.78
C ASP A 64 -19.99 -8.58 -14.75
N GLN A 65 -20.68 -7.64 -15.41
CA GLN A 65 -20.05 -6.68 -16.31
C GLN A 65 -19.14 -5.70 -15.53
N VAL A 66 -19.58 -5.25 -14.36
CA VAL A 66 -18.80 -4.35 -13.50
C VAL A 66 -17.51 -5.03 -13.03
N GLU A 67 -17.62 -6.26 -12.51
CA GLU A 67 -16.47 -7.00 -12.03
C GLU A 67 -15.53 -7.38 -13.18
N GLN A 68 -16.07 -7.84 -14.32
CA GLN A 68 -15.25 -8.13 -15.49
C GLN A 68 -14.49 -6.90 -15.98
N LEU A 69 -15.14 -5.73 -16.02
CA LEU A 69 -14.49 -4.47 -16.39
C LEU A 69 -13.34 -4.12 -15.44
N ALA A 70 -13.51 -4.34 -14.12
CA ALA A 70 -12.44 -4.13 -13.14
C ALA A 70 -11.26 -5.08 -13.39
N ILE A 71 -11.54 -6.36 -13.66
CA ILE A 71 -10.53 -7.37 -13.98
C ILE A 71 -9.76 -6.98 -15.25
N ASP A 72 -10.47 -6.63 -16.32
CA ASP A 72 -9.86 -6.33 -17.62
C ASP A 72 -8.98 -5.09 -17.53
N ARG A 73 -9.45 -4.01 -16.88
CA ARG A 73 -8.66 -2.80 -16.67
C ARG A 73 -7.42 -3.05 -15.81
N LEU A 74 -7.54 -3.85 -14.74
CA LEU A 74 -6.37 -4.17 -13.91
C LEU A 74 -5.34 -4.98 -14.68
N LYS A 75 -5.80 -5.92 -15.54
CA LYS A 75 -4.92 -6.67 -16.43
C LYS A 75 -4.22 -5.76 -17.43
N GLU A 76 -4.93 -4.80 -18.00
CA GLU A 76 -4.37 -3.81 -18.92
C GLU A 76 -3.34 -2.89 -18.24
N VAL A 77 -3.63 -2.39 -17.01
CA VAL A 77 -2.75 -1.52 -16.22
C VAL A 77 -1.37 -2.13 -16.03
N PHE A 78 -1.29 -3.44 -15.79
CA PHE A 78 -0.03 -4.12 -15.48
C PHE A 78 0.48 -5.05 -16.58
N GLY A 79 -0.26 -5.26 -17.68
CA GLY A 79 0.10 -6.16 -18.77
C GLY A 79 0.16 -7.63 -18.34
N ILE A 80 -0.84 -8.11 -17.58
CA ILE A 80 -0.85 -9.40 -16.89
C ILE A 80 -1.98 -10.33 -17.36
N GLU A 81 -1.83 -11.63 -17.12
CA GLU A 81 -2.83 -12.63 -17.54
C GLU A 81 -3.95 -12.85 -16.52
N TYR A 82 -3.65 -12.73 -15.21
CA TYR A 82 -4.62 -13.00 -14.15
C TYR A 82 -4.76 -11.87 -13.15
N ALA A 83 -6.01 -11.56 -12.78
CA ALA A 83 -6.36 -10.63 -11.73
C ALA A 83 -7.63 -11.08 -11.00
N ASN A 84 -7.61 -11.02 -9.65
CA ASN A 84 -8.77 -11.15 -8.78
C ASN A 84 -9.00 -9.83 -8.04
N VAL A 85 -10.17 -9.22 -8.22
CA VAL A 85 -10.52 -7.90 -7.69
C VAL A 85 -11.43 -7.95 -6.46
N GLN A 86 -11.81 -9.17 -6.02
CA GLN A 86 -12.73 -9.35 -4.90
C GLN A 86 -12.14 -9.14 -3.49
N PRO A 87 -10.82 -9.28 -3.22
CA PRO A 87 -10.31 -9.08 -1.86
C PRO A 87 -10.75 -7.73 -1.26
N HIS A 88 -11.34 -7.78 -0.04
CA HIS A 88 -11.86 -6.60 0.64
C HIS A 88 -10.74 -5.68 1.13
N SER A 89 -9.55 -6.20 1.33
CA SER A 89 -8.36 -5.46 1.75
C SER A 89 -7.08 -6.13 1.25
N GLY A 90 -5.94 -5.43 1.29
CA GLY A 90 -4.63 -6.03 1.04
C GLY A 90 -4.32 -7.18 1.99
N ALA A 91 -4.67 -7.06 3.27
CA ALA A 91 -4.45 -8.13 4.25
C ALA A 91 -5.25 -9.40 3.90
N GLN A 92 -6.48 -9.28 3.37
CA GLN A 92 -7.27 -10.43 2.92
C GLN A 92 -6.75 -11.01 1.60
N ALA A 93 -6.26 -10.17 0.68
CA ALA A 93 -5.56 -10.65 -0.52
C ALA A 93 -4.33 -11.50 -0.15
N ASN A 94 -3.53 -11.00 0.80
CA ASN A 94 -2.36 -11.70 1.31
C ASN A 94 -2.73 -13.01 2.02
N ALA A 95 -3.79 -13.00 2.83
CA ALA A 95 -4.27 -14.21 3.51
C ALA A 95 -4.80 -15.26 2.52
N ALA A 96 -5.57 -14.87 1.52
CA ALA A 96 -6.08 -15.76 0.50
C ALA A 96 -4.94 -16.37 -0.33
N LEU A 97 -3.94 -15.56 -0.72
CA LEU A 97 -2.75 -16.08 -1.40
C LEU A 97 -2.04 -17.12 -0.56
N MET A 98 -1.74 -16.83 0.70
CA MET A 98 -1.02 -17.78 1.58
C MET A 98 -1.84 -19.06 1.81
N LEU A 99 -3.17 -18.93 1.95
CA LEU A 99 -4.06 -20.10 2.07
C LEU A 99 -4.04 -20.98 0.81
N ALA A 100 -3.89 -20.39 -0.38
CA ALA A 100 -3.85 -21.12 -1.65
C ALA A 100 -2.59 -21.97 -1.82
N ILE A 101 -1.44 -21.53 -1.27
CA ILE A 101 -0.13 -22.08 -1.61
C ILE A 101 0.63 -22.68 -0.43
N LEU A 102 0.18 -22.46 0.80
CA LEU A 102 0.87 -22.92 2.02
C LEU A 102 -0.03 -23.82 2.89
N GLN A 103 0.62 -24.63 3.72
CA GLN A 103 -0.01 -25.36 4.81
C GLN A 103 0.42 -24.76 6.15
N PRO A 104 -0.42 -24.83 7.21
CA PRO A 104 0.00 -24.43 8.55
C PRO A 104 1.32 -25.07 8.95
N GLY A 105 2.26 -24.26 9.44
CA GLY A 105 3.60 -24.68 9.81
C GLY A 105 4.64 -24.63 8.69
N ASP A 106 4.29 -24.25 7.49
CA ASP A 106 5.27 -24.03 6.41
C ASP A 106 6.19 -22.85 6.72
N ASP A 107 7.45 -22.96 6.29
CA ASP A 107 8.46 -21.92 6.45
C ASP A 107 8.26 -20.84 5.40
N ILE A 108 8.27 -19.57 5.84
CA ILE A 108 8.20 -18.37 4.99
C ILE A 108 9.36 -17.45 5.31
N LEU A 109 9.84 -16.68 4.33
CA LEU A 109 10.92 -15.70 4.50
C LEU A 109 10.43 -14.32 4.02
N GLY A 110 10.40 -13.32 4.92
CA GLY A 110 9.94 -11.97 4.64
C GLY A 110 10.86 -10.89 5.19
N LEU A 111 10.63 -9.63 4.82
CA LEU A 111 11.33 -8.50 5.42
C LEU A 111 10.83 -8.29 6.85
N ASP A 112 11.77 -8.12 7.80
CA ASP A 112 11.45 -7.89 9.21
C ASP A 112 10.59 -6.63 9.38
N LEU A 113 9.55 -6.73 10.23
CA LEU A 113 8.64 -5.62 10.52
C LEU A 113 9.38 -4.39 11.06
N SER A 114 10.38 -4.59 11.92
CA SER A 114 11.19 -3.52 12.50
C SER A 114 12.10 -2.82 11.48
N MET A 115 12.33 -3.46 10.34
CA MET A 115 13.16 -2.97 9.24
C MET A 115 12.34 -2.54 8.00
N GLY A 116 11.05 -2.31 8.19
CA GLY A 116 10.16 -1.79 7.15
C GLY A 116 9.22 -2.81 6.50
N GLY A 117 9.18 -4.06 6.96
CA GLY A 117 8.23 -5.08 6.51
C GLY A 117 6.77 -4.75 6.81
N HIS A 118 5.86 -5.63 6.42
CA HIS A 118 4.43 -5.49 6.70
C HIS A 118 3.97 -6.56 7.70
N LEU A 119 2.92 -6.25 8.48
CA LEU A 119 2.35 -7.18 9.48
C LEU A 119 2.02 -8.56 8.89
N THR A 120 1.48 -8.61 7.66
CA THR A 120 1.09 -9.86 6.99
C THR A 120 2.27 -10.66 6.43
N HIS A 121 3.51 -10.21 6.61
CA HIS A 121 4.72 -10.89 6.15
C HIS A 121 5.36 -11.76 7.24
N GLY A 122 4.59 -12.22 8.23
CA GLY A 122 5.06 -13.14 9.27
C GLY A 122 5.13 -12.54 10.68
N ALA A 123 4.60 -11.32 10.92
CA ALA A 123 4.62 -10.74 12.25
C ALA A 123 3.85 -11.60 13.26
N ALA A 124 4.40 -11.85 14.44
CA ALA A 124 3.87 -12.77 15.45
C ALA A 124 2.43 -12.47 15.90
N VAL A 125 2.02 -11.20 15.84
CA VAL A 125 0.65 -10.77 16.19
C VAL A 125 -0.36 -10.97 15.07
N ASN A 126 0.11 -11.25 13.85
CA ASN A 126 -0.69 -11.43 12.65
C ASN A 126 -0.98 -12.91 12.36
N PHE A 127 -2.03 -13.21 11.57
CA PHE A 127 -2.34 -14.58 11.15
C PHE A 127 -1.13 -15.27 10.52
N SER A 128 -0.33 -14.55 9.73
CA SER A 128 0.83 -15.08 9.03
C SER A 128 1.91 -15.62 9.97
N GLY A 129 2.17 -14.91 11.08
CA GLY A 129 3.10 -15.39 12.11
C GLY A 129 2.51 -16.42 13.07
N LYS A 130 1.17 -16.59 13.09
CA LYS A 130 0.49 -17.59 13.92
C LYS A 130 0.32 -18.93 13.22
N LEU A 131 0.13 -18.91 11.90
CA LEU A 131 -0.14 -20.12 11.10
C LEU A 131 1.13 -20.71 10.48
N TYR A 132 2.11 -19.88 10.16
CA TYR A 132 3.33 -20.27 9.46
C TYR A 132 4.56 -20.06 10.33
N LYS A 133 5.72 -20.57 9.91
CA LYS A 133 7.02 -20.35 10.57
C LYS A 133 7.77 -19.23 9.86
N PRO A 134 7.71 -17.99 10.37
CA PRO A 134 8.35 -16.86 9.73
C PRO A 134 9.85 -16.82 10.03
N HIS A 135 10.60 -16.58 8.98
CA HIS A 135 12.00 -16.19 9.01
C HIS A 135 12.11 -14.80 8.39
N PHE A 136 13.11 -14.02 8.81
CA PHE A 136 13.22 -12.64 8.38
C PHE A 136 14.60 -12.33 7.82
N TYR A 137 14.61 -11.61 6.70
CA TYR A 137 15.77 -10.84 6.25
C TYR A 137 15.61 -9.39 6.66
N GLY A 138 16.68 -8.60 6.58
CA GLY A 138 16.70 -7.23 7.02
C GLY A 138 17.24 -6.29 5.96
N VAL A 139 17.69 -5.14 6.43
CA VAL A 139 18.44 -4.15 5.65
C VAL A 139 19.85 -4.01 6.20
N THR A 140 20.77 -3.49 5.39
CA THR A 140 22.11 -3.10 5.80
C THR A 140 22.07 -1.89 6.74
N GLN A 141 23.22 -1.50 7.31
CA GLN A 141 23.33 -0.27 8.13
C GLN A 141 22.93 0.99 7.35
N ASP A 142 23.08 0.97 6.01
CA ASP A 142 22.68 2.07 5.15
C ASP A 142 21.17 2.04 4.81
N GLY A 143 20.41 1.09 5.36
CA GLY A 143 18.96 0.99 5.14
C GLY A 143 18.55 0.39 3.80
N ILE A 144 19.43 -0.31 3.10
CA ILE A 144 19.17 -1.03 1.84
C ILE A 144 18.91 -2.50 2.14
N ILE A 145 17.97 -3.15 1.43
CA ILE A 145 17.70 -4.59 1.58
C ILE A 145 19.02 -5.37 1.50
N ASP A 146 19.28 -6.17 2.54
CA ASP A 146 20.44 -7.06 2.60
C ASP A 146 20.18 -8.34 1.81
N TYR A 147 20.43 -8.25 0.50
CA TYR A 147 20.23 -9.39 -0.42
C TYR A 147 21.14 -10.56 -0.11
N GLU A 148 22.35 -10.34 0.42
CA GLU A 148 23.28 -11.43 0.76
C GLU A 148 22.75 -12.23 1.95
N THR A 149 22.26 -11.55 2.98
CA THR A 149 21.59 -12.21 4.11
C THR A 149 20.30 -12.90 3.67
N LEU A 150 19.50 -12.28 2.78
CA LEU A 150 18.31 -12.89 2.22
C LEU A 150 18.64 -14.22 1.51
N GLU A 151 19.60 -14.21 0.60
CA GLU A 151 20.04 -15.38 -0.17
C GLU A 151 20.60 -16.49 0.72
N SER A 152 21.46 -16.14 1.68
CA SER A 152 22.04 -17.08 2.65
C SER A 152 20.95 -17.76 3.49
N LYS A 153 20.00 -16.96 4.02
CA LYS A 153 18.85 -17.49 4.78
C LYS A 153 17.95 -18.37 3.91
N ALA A 154 17.66 -17.94 2.68
CA ALA A 154 16.86 -18.72 1.74
C ALA A 154 17.47 -20.12 1.51
N ARG A 155 18.77 -20.21 1.25
CA ARG A 155 19.48 -21.49 1.05
C ARG A 155 19.51 -22.37 2.31
N THR A 156 19.61 -21.74 3.50
CA THR A 156 19.66 -22.45 4.78
C THR A 156 18.31 -22.94 5.22
N VAL A 157 17.28 -22.09 5.18
CA VAL A 157 15.93 -22.37 5.66
C VAL A 157 15.14 -23.16 4.63
N LYS A 158 15.35 -22.89 3.34
CA LYS A 158 14.57 -23.42 2.20
C LYS A 158 13.08 -23.18 2.37
N PRO A 159 12.64 -21.91 2.59
CA PRO A 159 11.24 -21.59 2.79
C PRO A 159 10.43 -21.98 1.55
N LYS A 160 9.14 -22.27 1.72
CA LYS A 160 8.23 -22.47 0.59
C LYS A 160 7.87 -21.18 -0.13
N LEU A 161 7.96 -20.04 0.59
CA LEU A 161 7.60 -18.73 0.07
C LEU A 161 8.62 -17.68 0.51
N ILE A 162 9.14 -16.92 -0.47
CA ILE A 162 9.88 -15.69 -0.23
C ILE A 162 8.96 -14.50 -0.54
N ILE A 163 8.82 -13.59 0.43
CA ILE A 163 7.94 -12.43 0.37
C ILE A 163 8.79 -11.19 0.14
N CYS A 164 8.56 -10.47 -0.97
CA CYS A 164 9.15 -9.18 -1.25
C CYS A 164 8.10 -8.09 -1.09
N GLY A 165 8.52 -6.93 -0.59
CA GLY A 165 7.62 -5.80 -0.38
C GLY A 165 7.78 -5.23 1.02
N ALA A 166 7.40 -3.98 1.15
CA ALA A 166 7.65 -3.23 2.38
C ALA A 166 6.60 -2.14 2.59
N SER A 167 6.43 -1.75 3.86
CA SER A 167 5.62 -0.61 4.27
C SER A 167 6.43 0.66 4.46
N ALA A 168 7.73 0.56 4.72
CA ALA A 168 8.61 1.68 5.04
C ALA A 168 10.00 1.55 4.37
N TYR A 169 10.05 1.10 3.14
CA TYR A 169 11.26 1.01 2.33
C TYR A 169 11.16 1.96 1.14
N SER A 170 12.14 2.83 1.00
CA SER A 170 12.08 3.95 0.05
C SER A 170 12.86 3.70 -1.26
N ARG A 171 13.48 2.54 -1.43
CA ARG A 171 14.23 2.19 -2.65
C ARG A 171 13.49 1.17 -3.49
N ASP A 172 13.95 0.99 -4.72
CA ASP A 172 13.45 -0.05 -5.62
C ASP A 172 13.92 -1.44 -5.17
N ILE A 173 13.23 -2.49 -5.60
CA ILE A 173 13.50 -3.88 -5.20
C ILE A 173 14.01 -4.67 -6.40
N ASP A 174 15.13 -5.39 -6.23
CA ASP A 174 15.66 -6.31 -7.23
C ASP A 174 14.94 -7.66 -7.17
N TYR A 175 13.80 -7.72 -7.84
CA TYR A 175 13.00 -8.95 -7.93
C TYR A 175 13.72 -10.08 -8.68
N ALA A 176 14.58 -9.75 -9.65
CA ALA A 176 15.32 -10.73 -10.43
C ALA A 176 16.31 -11.49 -9.54
N ARG A 177 17.02 -10.77 -8.67
CA ARG A 177 17.95 -11.37 -7.70
C ARG A 177 17.24 -12.30 -6.72
N ILE A 178 16.07 -11.88 -6.19
CA ILE A 178 15.26 -12.70 -5.30
C ILE A 178 14.73 -13.94 -6.01
N ARG A 179 14.26 -13.79 -7.27
CA ARG A 179 13.79 -14.91 -8.07
C ARG A 179 14.88 -15.97 -8.29
N LYS A 180 16.09 -15.54 -8.56
CA LYS A 180 17.21 -16.45 -8.79
C LYS A 180 17.44 -17.40 -7.60
N VAL A 181 17.51 -16.88 -6.38
CA VAL A 181 17.69 -17.72 -5.20
C VAL A 181 16.46 -18.59 -4.92
N ALA A 182 15.26 -18.08 -5.20
CA ALA A 182 14.04 -18.86 -5.04
C ALA A 182 14.01 -20.08 -5.97
N ASP A 183 14.42 -19.92 -7.22
CA ASP A 183 14.53 -21.04 -8.19
C ASP A 183 15.56 -22.09 -7.76
N GLU A 184 16.69 -21.69 -7.16
CA GLU A 184 17.70 -22.60 -6.64
C GLU A 184 17.14 -23.56 -5.56
N ILE A 185 16.14 -23.12 -4.79
CA ILE A 185 15.59 -23.87 -3.65
C ILE A 185 14.16 -24.40 -3.90
N GLY A 186 13.55 -24.07 -5.04
CA GLY A 186 12.19 -24.45 -5.39
C GLY A 186 11.10 -23.70 -4.60
N ALA A 187 11.37 -22.46 -4.19
CA ALA A 187 10.42 -21.61 -3.47
C ALA A 187 9.57 -20.75 -4.41
N PHE A 188 8.36 -20.44 -3.97
CA PHE A 188 7.59 -19.36 -4.59
C PHE A 188 8.15 -18.00 -4.22
N VAL A 189 7.94 -17.02 -5.11
CA VAL A 189 8.18 -15.59 -4.83
C VAL A 189 6.86 -14.85 -4.93
N TRP A 190 6.54 -14.08 -3.91
CA TRP A 190 5.39 -13.19 -3.86
C TRP A 190 5.84 -11.76 -3.60
N ALA A 191 5.37 -10.82 -4.44
CA ALA A 191 5.57 -9.37 -4.24
C ALA A 191 4.29 -8.71 -3.72
N ASP A 192 4.36 -8.12 -2.53
CA ASP A 192 3.36 -7.18 -2.03
C ASP A 192 3.76 -5.77 -2.45
N ILE A 193 3.13 -5.26 -3.53
CA ILE A 193 3.42 -3.94 -4.10
C ILE A 193 2.47 -2.86 -3.61
N ALA A 194 1.77 -3.07 -2.51
CA ALA A 194 0.73 -2.17 -2.02
C ALA A 194 1.17 -0.69 -1.97
N HIS A 195 2.40 -0.41 -1.59
CA HIS A 195 2.92 0.95 -1.53
C HIS A 195 3.30 1.53 -2.90
N PRO A 196 4.17 0.91 -3.71
CA PRO A 196 4.66 1.48 -4.96
C PRO A 196 3.79 1.19 -6.19
N ALA A 197 2.64 0.51 -6.06
CA ALA A 197 1.87 -0.03 -7.18
C ALA A 197 1.55 1.00 -8.29
N GLY A 198 1.23 2.24 -7.92
CA GLY A 198 0.94 3.30 -8.90
C GLY A 198 2.19 3.73 -9.72
N LEU A 199 3.37 3.68 -9.10
CA LEU A 199 4.63 3.97 -9.79
C LEU A 199 5.05 2.81 -10.69
N ILE A 200 4.88 1.56 -10.22
CA ILE A 200 5.12 0.34 -11.01
C ILE A 200 4.20 0.31 -12.23
N ALA A 201 2.91 0.65 -12.07
CA ALA A 201 1.93 0.70 -13.17
C ALA A 201 2.35 1.66 -14.30
N LYS A 202 3.18 2.65 -14.02
CA LYS A 202 3.70 3.62 -15.00
C LYS A 202 5.17 3.40 -15.37
N GLY A 203 5.75 2.26 -14.99
CA GLY A 203 7.13 1.91 -15.34
C GLY A 203 8.19 2.81 -14.69
N LEU A 204 7.86 3.46 -13.58
CA LEU A 204 8.78 4.32 -12.82
C LEU A 204 9.59 3.55 -11.78
N LEU A 205 9.22 2.30 -11.51
CA LEU A 205 9.92 1.35 -10.66
C LEU A 205 9.91 -0.03 -11.31
N SER A 206 10.78 -0.91 -10.85
CA SER A 206 10.92 -2.27 -11.36
C SER A 206 9.62 -3.06 -11.26
N SER A 207 9.25 -3.77 -12.33
CA SER A 207 8.06 -4.60 -12.37
C SER A 207 8.34 -5.98 -11.77
N PRO A 208 7.52 -6.48 -10.82
CA PRO A 208 7.66 -7.82 -10.27
C PRO A 208 7.13 -8.92 -11.20
N PHE A 209 6.29 -8.60 -12.18
CA PHE A 209 5.46 -9.57 -12.91
C PHE A 209 6.25 -10.58 -13.75
N ASN A 210 7.49 -10.26 -14.15
CA ASN A 210 8.37 -11.18 -14.85
C ASN A 210 9.22 -12.05 -13.90
N HIS A 211 9.23 -11.75 -12.61
CA HIS A 211 10.12 -12.38 -11.63
C HIS A 211 9.36 -13.06 -10.49
N CYS A 212 8.20 -12.55 -10.10
CA CYS A 212 7.41 -13.09 -9.02
C CYS A 212 6.28 -13.98 -9.53
N HIS A 213 6.02 -15.07 -8.83
CA HIS A 213 4.91 -15.97 -9.16
C HIS A 213 3.56 -15.30 -8.87
N PHE A 214 3.51 -14.54 -7.77
CA PHE A 214 2.31 -13.87 -7.28
C PHE A 214 2.60 -12.41 -6.96
N VAL A 215 1.60 -11.56 -7.16
CA VAL A 215 1.66 -10.16 -6.81
C VAL A 215 0.36 -9.78 -6.11
N THR A 216 0.45 -9.07 -4.99
CA THR A 216 -0.72 -8.48 -4.32
C THR A 216 -0.55 -6.98 -4.19
N SER A 217 -1.67 -6.28 -4.09
CA SER A 217 -1.67 -4.85 -3.81
C SER A 217 -2.92 -4.44 -3.04
N THR A 218 -2.83 -3.30 -2.37
CA THR A 218 -4.00 -2.49 -2.03
C THR A 218 -4.37 -1.59 -3.21
N THR A 219 -5.59 -1.06 -3.22
CA THR A 219 -6.07 -0.17 -4.28
C THR A 219 -6.08 1.32 -3.91
N HIS A 220 -5.84 1.66 -2.64
CA HIS A 220 -6.10 2.98 -2.06
C HIS A 220 -4.85 3.81 -1.73
N LYS A 221 -3.64 3.36 -2.07
CA LYS A 221 -2.39 4.10 -1.83
C LYS A 221 -1.98 4.85 -3.11
N THR A 222 -0.85 4.52 -3.70
CA THR A 222 -0.42 5.17 -4.95
C THR A 222 -1.31 4.87 -6.16
N LEU A 223 -2.10 3.79 -6.13
CA LEU A 223 -3.14 3.52 -7.15
C LEU A 223 -4.36 4.47 -7.04
N ARG A 224 -4.49 5.23 -5.96
CA ARG A 224 -5.51 6.28 -5.78
C ARG A 224 -6.97 5.81 -5.91
N GLY A 225 -7.24 4.54 -5.64
CA GLY A 225 -8.57 3.93 -5.71
C GLY A 225 -9.26 3.81 -4.34
N PRO A 226 -10.39 3.09 -4.28
CA PRO A 226 -11.09 2.82 -3.03
C PRO A 226 -10.26 1.89 -2.14
N ARG A 227 -10.58 1.82 -0.85
CA ARG A 227 -10.00 0.82 0.04
C ARG A 227 -10.40 -0.59 -0.41
N GLY A 228 -9.40 -1.42 -0.66
CA GLY A 228 -9.56 -2.78 -1.16
C GLY A 228 -8.22 -3.45 -1.40
N GLY A 229 -8.26 -4.70 -1.87
CA GLY A 229 -7.09 -5.48 -2.28
C GLY A 229 -7.29 -6.14 -3.64
N VAL A 230 -6.19 -6.60 -4.23
CA VAL A 230 -6.16 -7.37 -5.48
C VAL A 230 -5.10 -8.44 -5.41
N ILE A 231 -5.31 -9.56 -6.15
CA ILE A 231 -4.32 -10.61 -6.38
C ILE A 231 -4.07 -10.69 -7.87
N MET A 232 -2.82 -10.80 -8.28
CA MET A 232 -2.40 -10.75 -9.67
C MET A 232 -1.31 -11.78 -9.97
N MET A 233 -1.24 -12.24 -11.22
CA MET A 233 -0.10 -12.98 -11.75
C MET A 233 0.24 -12.48 -13.15
N GLY A 234 1.55 -12.35 -13.44
CA GLY A 234 2.03 -12.00 -14.79
C GLY A 234 1.62 -13.05 -15.81
N LYS A 235 1.88 -14.31 -15.49
CA LYS A 235 1.43 -15.51 -16.24
C LYS A 235 0.71 -16.47 -15.32
N ASP A 236 -0.34 -17.10 -15.82
CA ASP A 236 -0.99 -18.21 -15.14
C ASP A 236 -0.24 -19.52 -15.45
N PHE A 237 -0.28 -20.48 -14.52
CA PHE A 237 0.42 -21.75 -14.65
C PHE A 237 -0.31 -22.89 -13.94
N GLU A 238 -0.01 -24.11 -14.33
CA GLU A 238 -0.55 -25.32 -13.68
C GLU A 238 -0.09 -25.40 -12.22
N ASN A 239 -1.01 -25.71 -11.31
CA ASN A 239 -0.63 -25.82 -9.91
C ASN A 239 0.37 -26.98 -9.68
N PRO A 240 1.45 -26.75 -8.93
CA PRO A 240 2.48 -27.77 -8.69
C PRO A 240 2.06 -28.79 -7.63
N PHE A 241 0.87 -28.66 -7.03
CA PHE A 241 0.34 -29.56 -5.99
C PHE A 241 -0.38 -30.77 -6.57
N GLY A 242 -0.50 -30.87 -7.90
CA GLY A 242 -1.21 -31.95 -8.57
C GLY A 242 -2.73 -31.94 -8.36
N LEU A 243 -3.31 -30.82 -7.90
CA LEU A 243 -4.75 -30.69 -7.70
C LEU A 243 -5.48 -30.66 -9.03
N LYS A 244 -6.51 -31.51 -9.15
CA LYS A 244 -7.26 -31.71 -10.39
C LYS A 244 -8.70 -31.22 -10.30
N ASP A 245 -9.27 -30.88 -11.44
CA ASP A 245 -10.70 -30.61 -11.59
C ASP A 245 -11.52 -31.94 -11.63
N VAL A 246 -12.84 -31.80 -11.71
CA VAL A 246 -13.75 -32.95 -11.76
C VAL A 246 -13.60 -33.79 -13.05
N LYS A 247 -12.93 -33.28 -14.07
CA LYS A 247 -12.64 -33.98 -15.33
C LYS A 247 -11.25 -34.61 -15.33
N GLY A 248 -10.47 -34.45 -14.26
CA GLY A 248 -9.13 -35.02 -14.10
C GLY A 248 -8.01 -34.12 -14.66
N ASN A 249 -8.28 -32.91 -15.15
CA ASN A 249 -7.27 -31.98 -15.62
C ASN A 249 -6.59 -31.27 -14.45
N ILE A 250 -5.29 -30.99 -14.54
CA ILE A 250 -4.58 -30.18 -13.54
C ILE A 250 -5.20 -28.77 -13.55
N ARG A 251 -5.54 -28.26 -12.36
CA ARG A 251 -6.07 -26.89 -12.21
C ARG A 251 -4.97 -25.86 -12.41
N MET A 252 -5.32 -24.73 -13.01
CA MET A 252 -4.45 -23.56 -13.05
C MET A 252 -4.35 -22.92 -11.67
N MET A 253 -3.26 -22.19 -11.39
CA MET A 253 -3.07 -21.46 -10.13
C MET A 253 -4.15 -20.40 -9.92
N SER A 254 -4.63 -19.75 -10.99
CA SER A 254 -5.78 -18.84 -10.93
C SER A 254 -6.99 -19.44 -10.25
N ASN A 255 -7.30 -20.71 -10.54
CA ASN A 255 -8.44 -21.38 -9.91
C ASN A 255 -8.23 -21.58 -8.39
N LEU A 256 -7.00 -21.87 -7.95
CA LEU A 256 -6.69 -22.02 -6.53
C LEU A 256 -6.78 -20.69 -5.80
N LEU A 257 -6.29 -19.61 -6.41
CA LEU A 257 -6.38 -18.26 -5.86
C LEU A 257 -7.84 -17.78 -5.77
N ASP A 258 -8.63 -18.01 -6.82
CA ASP A 258 -10.07 -17.70 -6.80
C ASP A 258 -10.77 -18.46 -5.68
N MET A 259 -10.52 -19.78 -5.55
CA MET A 259 -11.11 -20.59 -4.49
C MET A 259 -10.66 -20.16 -3.09
N ALA A 260 -9.45 -19.66 -2.93
CA ALA A 260 -8.94 -19.18 -1.65
C ALA A 260 -9.56 -17.81 -1.28
N VAL A 261 -9.93 -16.99 -2.26
CA VAL A 261 -10.71 -15.78 -2.02
C VAL A 261 -12.15 -16.17 -1.70
N PHE A 262 -12.85 -16.81 -2.63
CA PHE A 262 -14.20 -17.31 -2.43
C PHE A 262 -14.31 -18.79 -2.83
N PRO A 263 -14.76 -19.68 -1.95
CA PRO A 263 -15.32 -19.44 -0.61
C PRO A 263 -14.27 -19.47 0.53
N GLY A 264 -12.96 -19.46 0.23
CA GLY A 264 -11.91 -19.77 1.22
C GLY A 264 -11.79 -18.75 2.36
N THR A 265 -11.83 -17.46 2.07
CA THR A 265 -11.63 -16.38 3.05
C THR A 265 -12.73 -15.33 3.07
N GLN A 266 -13.60 -15.29 2.05
CA GLN A 266 -14.67 -14.30 1.90
C GLN A 266 -15.97 -14.98 1.47
N GLY A 267 -17.11 -14.29 1.69
CA GLY A 267 -18.42 -14.56 1.11
C GLY A 267 -18.71 -13.63 -0.07
N GLY A 268 -19.87 -12.95 -0.04
CA GLY A 268 -20.27 -12.03 -1.09
C GLY A 268 -19.27 -10.89 -1.32
N PRO A 269 -18.90 -10.59 -2.57
CA PRO A 269 -18.02 -9.49 -2.91
C PRO A 269 -18.71 -8.14 -2.67
N LEU A 270 -17.88 -7.08 -2.46
CA LEU A 270 -18.35 -5.71 -2.30
C LEU A 270 -18.45 -5.04 -3.68
N GLU A 271 -19.58 -5.24 -4.38
CA GLU A 271 -19.75 -4.82 -5.78
C GLU A 271 -19.63 -3.30 -5.98
N HIS A 272 -20.06 -2.50 -5.00
CA HIS A 272 -19.85 -1.05 -4.99
C HIS A 272 -18.37 -0.65 -4.90
N VAL A 273 -17.56 -1.42 -4.17
CA VAL A 273 -16.10 -1.22 -4.10
C VAL A 273 -15.44 -1.70 -5.40
N ILE A 274 -15.92 -2.81 -5.99
CA ILE A 274 -15.41 -3.31 -7.27
C ILE A 274 -15.68 -2.30 -8.39
N ALA A 275 -16.87 -1.68 -8.42
CA ALA A 275 -17.16 -0.59 -9.34
C ALA A 275 -16.20 0.59 -9.18
N ALA A 276 -15.93 0.97 -7.93
CA ALA A 276 -14.97 2.02 -7.61
C ALA A 276 -13.53 1.63 -8.02
N LYS A 277 -13.14 0.36 -7.88
CA LYS A 277 -11.87 -0.17 -8.42
C LYS A 277 -11.82 -0.07 -9.94
N ALA A 278 -12.92 -0.43 -10.64
CA ALA A 278 -12.99 -0.33 -12.10
C ALA A 278 -12.76 1.12 -12.58
N ILE A 279 -13.33 2.10 -11.88
CA ILE A 279 -13.09 3.53 -12.18
C ILE A 279 -11.63 3.88 -11.95
N ALA A 280 -11.09 3.56 -10.77
CA ALA A 280 -9.70 3.89 -10.44
C ALA A 280 -8.70 3.25 -11.43
N PHE A 281 -8.92 2.01 -11.86
CA PHE A 281 -8.07 1.36 -12.86
C PHE A 281 -8.20 2.03 -14.24
N GLY A 282 -9.39 2.53 -14.60
CA GLY A 282 -9.58 3.35 -15.79
C GLY A 282 -8.81 4.67 -15.71
N GLU A 283 -8.80 5.34 -14.56
CA GLU A 283 -8.00 6.55 -14.34
C GLU A 283 -6.49 6.28 -14.48
N ILE A 284 -6.01 5.12 -14.01
CA ILE A 284 -4.59 4.75 -14.14
C ILE A 284 -4.17 4.60 -15.61
N LEU A 285 -5.07 4.22 -16.51
CA LEU A 285 -4.76 4.07 -17.93
C LEU A 285 -4.55 5.42 -18.65
N THR A 286 -4.95 6.54 -18.04
CA THR A 286 -4.83 7.88 -18.65
C THR A 286 -3.43 8.47 -18.58
N ASP A 287 -3.18 9.50 -19.43
CA ASP A 287 -1.95 10.28 -19.39
C ASP A 287 -1.84 11.14 -18.14
N GLU A 288 -2.97 11.63 -17.61
CA GLU A 288 -3.03 12.41 -16.37
C GLU A 288 -2.47 11.61 -15.19
N PHE A 289 -2.75 10.30 -15.14
CA PHE A 289 -2.17 9.47 -14.09
C PHE A 289 -0.66 9.30 -14.27
N THR A 290 -0.16 9.30 -15.50
CA THR A 290 1.30 9.28 -15.74
C THR A 290 1.96 10.56 -15.25
N VAL A 291 1.33 11.72 -15.47
CA VAL A 291 1.78 13.00 -14.92
C VAL A 291 1.77 12.97 -13.39
N TYR A 292 0.68 12.50 -12.79
CA TYR A 292 0.58 12.34 -11.34
C TYR A 292 1.68 11.43 -10.77
N ALA A 293 1.92 10.26 -11.35
CA ALA A 293 2.91 9.32 -10.84
C ALA A 293 4.33 9.88 -10.88
N LYS A 294 4.71 10.57 -11.97
CA LYS A 294 5.98 11.30 -12.08
C LYS A 294 6.09 12.40 -11.03
N GLN A 295 5.02 13.17 -10.85
CA GLN A 295 4.99 14.25 -9.86
C GLN A 295 5.12 13.72 -8.43
N VAL A 296 4.55 12.55 -8.11
CA VAL A 296 4.74 11.89 -6.81
C VAL A 296 6.23 11.61 -6.57
N GLN A 297 6.93 11.06 -7.54
CA GLN A 297 8.35 10.77 -7.42
C GLN A 297 9.20 12.05 -7.27
N SER A 298 8.93 13.06 -8.09
CA SER A 298 9.60 14.37 -8.01
C SER A 298 9.38 15.06 -6.65
N ASN A 299 8.14 15.07 -6.16
CA ASN A 299 7.82 15.64 -4.84
C ASN A 299 8.53 14.91 -3.71
N ALA A 300 8.58 13.56 -3.76
CA ALA A 300 9.29 12.77 -2.76
C ALA A 300 10.79 13.09 -2.73
N GLN A 301 11.42 13.19 -3.90
CA GLN A 301 12.83 13.55 -4.01
C GLN A 301 13.11 14.98 -3.53
N ALA A 302 12.27 15.93 -3.90
CA ALA A 302 12.39 17.33 -3.45
C ALA A 302 12.23 17.46 -1.93
N MET A 303 11.24 16.77 -1.35
CA MET A 303 11.01 16.73 0.10
C MET A 303 12.18 16.07 0.84
N ALA A 304 12.68 14.95 0.34
CA ALA A 304 13.83 14.24 0.89
C ALA A 304 15.08 15.14 0.89
N LYS A 305 15.36 15.81 -0.24
CA LYS A 305 16.46 16.76 -0.33
C LYS A 305 16.30 17.88 0.69
N GLY A 306 15.12 18.48 0.83
CA GLY A 306 14.85 19.54 1.79
C GLY A 306 15.13 19.12 3.23
N PHE A 307 14.83 17.87 3.61
CA PHE A 307 15.19 17.35 4.94
C PHE A 307 16.69 17.15 5.11
N VAL A 308 17.39 16.63 4.09
CA VAL A 308 18.86 16.48 4.12
C VAL A 308 19.53 17.86 4.29
N ASP A 309 19.07 18.87 3.54
CA ASP A 309 19.60 20.26 3.63
C ASP A 309 19.40 20.87 5.04
N LYS A 310 18.41 20.38 5.82
CA LYS A 310 18.18 20.74 7.23
C LYS A 310 18.89 19.80 8.23
N GLY A 311 19.73 18.91 7.75
CA GLY A 311 20.52 18.00 8.57
C GLY A 311 19.71 16.87 9.21
N TYR A 312 18.60 16.44 8.61
CA TYR A 312 17.91 15.20 8.98
C TYR A 312 18.58 14.00 8.30
N ASN A 313 18.59 12.88 9.00
CA ASN A 313 19.01 11.60 8.42
C ASN A 313 17.83 10.91 7.75
N ILE A 314 17.95 10.59 6.45
CA ILE A 314 16.97 9.77 5.73
C ILE A 314 17.54 8.36 5.63
N ILE A 315 16.77 7.38 6.09
CA ILE A 315 17.11 5.96 5.92
C ILE A 315 17.25 5.65 4.43
N SER A 316 18.27 4.92 4.04
CA SER A 316 18.72 4.66 2.67
C SER A 316 19.25 5.86 1.88
N GLY A 317 19.47 7.00 2.54
CA GLY A 317 20.04 8.21 1.92
C GLY A 317 19.12 8.94 0.92
N GLY A 318 17.83 8.58 0.83
CA GLY A 318 16.87 9.21 -0.09
C GLY A 318 15.68 8.33 -0.45
N THR A 319 15.05 8.61 -1.59
CA THR A 319 13.89 7.84 -2.06
C THR A 319 13.83 7.71 -3.57
N ASP A 320 13.40 6.54 -4.04
CA ASP A 320 13.08 6.26 -5.44
C ASP A 320 11.57 6.21 -5.68
N ASN A 321 10.76 6.20 -4.58
CA ASN A 321 9.31 6.06 -4.65
C ASN A 321 8.56 7.25 -4.03
N HIS A 322 7.40 7.04 -3.42
CA HIS A 322 6.50 8.07 -2.88
C HIS A 322 6.73 8.38 -1.39
N LEU A 323 7.58 7.63 -0.71
CA LEU A 323 7.76 7.74 0.74
C LEU A 323 9.23 7.91 1.12
N MET A 324 9.45 8.40 2.33
CA MET A 324 10.75 8.45 3.01
C MET A 324 10.60 8.17 4.49
N LEU A 325 11.65 7.63 5.10
CA LEU A 325 11.74 7.37 6.52
C LEU A 325 12.86 8.23 7.12
N LEU A 326 12.50 9.13 8.01
CA LEU A 326 13.46 9.99 8.73
C LEU A 326 13.85 9.34 10.06
N ASP A 327 15.15 9.30 10.32
CA ASP A 327 15.71 8.99 11.62
C ASP A 327 15.83 10.28 12.44
N LEU A 328 15.11 10.36 13.55
CA LEU A 328 15.05 11.53 14.41
C LEU A 328 16.04 11.49 15.59
N ARG A 329 16.90 10.45 15.67
CA ARG A 329 17.87 10.32 16.78
C ARG A 329 18.83 11.50 16.83
N ASN A 330 19.28 12.02 15.69
CA ASN A 330 20.15 13.20 15.62
C ASN A 330 19.44 14.53 15.95
N LYS A 331 18.12 14.53 16.06
CA LYS A 331 17.31 15.69 16.48
C LYS A 331 16.81 15.56 17.93
N ASN A 332 17.18 14.51 18.63
CA ASN A 332 16.81 14.22 20.02
C ASN A 332 15.28 14.21 20.28
N ILE A 333 14.50 13.80 19.29
CA ILE A 333 13.04 13.70 19.41
C ILE A 333 12.60 12.27 19.06
N SER A 334 11.63 11.73 19.78
CA SER A 334 11.05 10.42 19.47
C SER A 334 10.00 10.52 18.36
N GLY A 335 9.80 9.44 17.61
CA GLY A 335 8.73 9.37 16.61
C GLY A 335 7.36 9.65 17.20
N LYS A 336 7.06 9.16 18.41
CA LYS A 336 5.81 9.43 19.12
C LYS A 336 5.61 10.92 19.42
N LYS A 337 6.66 11.63 19.90
CA LYS A 337 6.57 13.07 20.16
C LYS A 337 6.39 13.85 18.85
N ALA A 338 7.15 13.47 17.81
CA ALA A 338 7.05 14.08 16.48
C ALA A 338 5.64 13.93 15.87
N GLU A 339 5.08 12.72 15.87
CA GLU A 339 3.73 12.44 15.40
C GLU A 339 2.67 13.32 16.10
N LEU A 340 2.75 13.43 17.43
CA LEU A 340 1.84 14.23 18.23
C LEU A 340 1.92 15.73 17.89
N LEU A 341 3.14 16.27 17.85
CA LEU A 341 3.38 17.70 17.59
C LEU A 341 2.94 18.12 16.18
N LEU A 342 3.26 17.29 15.17
CA LEU A 342 2.82 17.51 13.80
C LEU A 342 1.28 17.49 13.71
N GLY A 343 0.62 16.57 14.42
CA GLY A 343 -0.84 16.54 14.50
C GLY A 343 -1.43 17.82 15.09
N HIS A 344 -0.78 18.47 16.08
CA HIS A 344 -1.20 19.76 16.61
C HIS A 344 -1.10 20.90 15.58
N ALA A 345 -0.21 20.76 14.60
CA ALA A 345 -0.06 21.72 13.50
C ALA A 345 -0.87 21.35 12.24
N ASP A 346 -1.83 20.43 12.34
CA ASP A 346 -2.60 19.88 11.23
C ASP A 346 -1.71 19.26 10.09
N ILE A 347 -0.56 18.69 10.48
CA ILE A 347 0.30 17.90 9.60
C ILE A 347 0.18 16.43 10.04
N THR A 348 -0.43 15.60 9.20
CA THR A 348 -0.70 14.20 9.54
C THR A 348 0.45 13.31 9.04
N ALA A 349 1.08 12.57 9.95
CA ALA A 349 2.16 11.63 9.64
C ALA A 349 2.09 10.46 10.63
N ASN A 350 2.90 9.44 10.46
CA ASN A 350 2.97 8.34 11.42
C ASN A 350 4.39 8.09 11.92
N LYS A 351 4.51 7.85 13.23
CA LYS A 351 5.75 7.33 13.80
C LYS A 351 6.08 5.97 13.16
N ASN A 352 7.35 5.69 13.00
CA ASN A 352 7.83 4.43 12.44
C ASN A 352 9.15 4.03 13.09
N MET A 353 9.37 2.74 13.29
CA MET A 353 10.69 2.25 13.68
C MET A 353 11.68 2.53 12.55
N VAL A 354 12.89 2.89 12.91
CA VAL A 354 14.02 2.90 11.97
C VAL A 354 14.77 1.57 12.07
N PRO A 355 15.50 1.13 11.04
CA PRO A 355 16.34 -0.04 11.16
C PRO A 355 17.28 0.07 12.36
N PHE A 356 17.41 -1.03 13.11
CA PHE A 356 18.20 -1.10 14.35
C PHE A 356 17.77 -0.08 15.42
N ASP A 357 16.47 0.18 15.50
CA ASP A 357 15.90 1.08 16.50
C ASP A 357 16.08 0.50 17.92
N ASP A 358 16.57 1.33 18.82
CA ASP A 358 16.74 1.00 20.25
C ASP A 358 15.46 1.23 21.08
N LYS A 359 14.44 1.84 20.49
CA LYS A 359 13.14 2.11 21.12
C LYS A 359 12.08 1.10 20.73
N SER A 360 11.09 0.97 21.59
CA SER A 360 9.93 0.11 21.31
C SER A 360 9.09 0.64 20.14
N ALA A 361 8.31 -0.24 19.50
CA ALA A 361 7.35 0.13 18.45
C ALA A 361 6.29 1.15 18.88
N PHE A 362 6.06 1.35 20.18
CA PHE A 362 5.15 2.36 20.71
C PHE A 362 5.75 3.76 20.82
N VAL A 363 7.07 3.88 20.82
CA VAL A 363 7.83 5.14 20.95
C VAL A 363 8.49 5.50 19.63
N THR A 364 9.29 4.61 19.06
CA THR A 364 10.08 4.70 17.83
C THR A 364 11.08 5.85 17.80
N SER A 365 12.09 5.73 16.95
CA SER A 365 13.09 6.80 16.70
C SER A 365 12.87 7.49 15.36
N GLY A 366 11.88 7.09 14.58
CA GLY A 366 11.63 7.64 13.25
C GLY A 366 10.20 8.09 12.99
N ILE A 367 10.07 8.80 11.89
CA ILE A 367 8.79 9.21 11.31
C ILE A 367 8.80 8.94 9.82
N ARG A 368 7.68 8.41 9.30
CA ARG A 368 7.51 8.12 7.89
C ARG A 368 6.63 9.18 7.25
N PHE A 369 7.07 9.70 6.12
CA PHE A 369 6.32 10.61 5.27
C PHE A 369 6.08 9.99 3.89
N GLY A 370 4.93 10.31 3.30
CA GLY A 370 4.59 10.02 1.92
C GLY A 370 3.92 11.21 1.27
N VAL A 371 4.09 11.35 -0.04
CA VAL A 371 3.64 12.54 -0.76
C VAL A 371 2.48 12.29 -1.73
N ALA A 372 1.93 11.06 -1.76
CA ALA A 372 0.87 10.70 -2.70
C ALA A 372 -0.38 11.58 -2.54
N ALA A 373 -0.84 11.79 -1.30
CA ALA A 373 -2.04 12.58 -0.99
C ALA A 373 -1.88 14.06 -1.36
N ILE A 374 -0.76 14.68 -1.00
CA ILE A 374 -0.49 16.09 -1.33
C ILE A 374 -0.29 16.29 -2.83
N THR A 375 0.30 15.32 -3.54
CA THR A 375 0.42 15.35 -5.00
C THR A 375 -0.96 15.27 -5.67
N THR A 376 -1.88 14.44 -5.17
CA THR A 376 -3.26 14.39 -5.65
C THR A 376 -3.97 15.74 -5.50
N ARG A 377 -3.64 16.53 -4.48
CA ARG A 377 -4.15 17.89 -4.28
C ARG A 377 -3.49 18.95 -5.18
N GLY A 378 -2.51 18.57 -6.01
CA GLY A 378 -1.87 19.47 -6.97
C GLY A 378 -0.57 20.13 -6.48
N MET A 379 -0.02 19.68 -5.34
CA MET A 379 1.30 20.17 -4.91
C MET A 379 2.40 19.65 -5.84
N LYS A 380 3.43 20.50 -6.02
CA LYS A 380 4.61 20.25 -6.84
C LYS A 380 5.88 20.48 -6.01
N GLU A 381 7.05 20.27 -6.61
CA GLU A 381 8.37 20.38 -5.96
C GLU A 381 8.57 21.71 -5.25
N GLU A 382 8.12 22.81 -5.85
CA GLU A 382 8.23 24.18 -5.30
C GLU A 382 7.53 24.33 -3.93
N HIS A 383 6.48 23.54 -3.70
CA HIS A 383 5.72 23.56 -2.44
C HIS A 383 6.40 22.75 -1.33
N MET A 384 7.30 21.83 -1.68
CA MET A 384 7.96 20.95 -0.71
C MET A 384 8.84 21.72 0.28
N ASN A 385 9.38 22.87 -0.15
CA ASN A 385 10.13 23.74 0.75
C ASN A 385 9.27 24.28 1.90
N PHE A 386 8.02 24.69 1.62
CA PHE A 386 7.07 25.10 2.67
C PHE A 386 6.77 23.94 3.61
N VAL A 387 6.46 22.75 3.08
CA VAL A 387 6.12 21.56 3.87
C VAL A 387 7.27 21.19 4.81
N VAL A 388 8.49 21.10 4.28
CA VAL A 388 9.70 20.77 5.07
C VAL A 388 9.97 21.83 6.13
N ASN A 389 9.83 23.13 5.80
CA ASN A 389 10.02 24.21 6.76
C ASN A 389 8.98 24.17 7.90
N ALA A 390 7.71 23.90 7.59
CA ALA A 390 6.66 23.78 8.59
C ALA A 390 6.96 22.61 9.55
N ILE A 391 7.34 21.43 9.00
CA ILE A 391 7.70 20.26 9.80
C ILE A 391 8.90 20.56 10.68
N ASP A 392 9.98 21.11 10.13
CA ASP A 392 11.19 21.44 10.87
C ASP A 392 10.90 22.46 12.00
N THR A 393 10.10 23.50 11.69
CA THR A 393 9.68 24.48 12.70
C THR A 393 8.95 23.84 13.86
N VAL A 394 8.02 22.94 13.60
CA VAL A 394 7.28 22.19 14.63
C VAL A 394 8.21 21.32 15.47
N LEU A 395 9.09 20.55 14.82
CA LEU A 395 9.95 19.62 15.51
C LEU A 395 11.05 20.30 16.34
N MET A 396 11.57 21.44 15.87
CA MET A 396 12.63 22.18 16.56
C MET A 396 12.09 23.11 17.68
N ASN A 397 10.79 23.35 17.74
CA ASN A 397 10.16 24.19 18.76
C ASN A 397 9.08 23.41 19.54
N ALA A 398 9.43 22.18 19.92
CA ALA A 398 8.52 21.18 20.48
C ALA A 398 7.76 21.62 21.76
N ASP A 399 8.27 22.59 22.49
CA ASP A 399 7.73 23.05 23.77
C ASP A 399 7.19 24.51 23.68
N ASP A 400 7.12 25.09 22.46
CA ASP A 400 6.61 26.45 22.22
C ASP A 400 5.21 26.39 21.57
N GLU A 401 4.17 26.48 22.40
CA GLU A 401 2.76 26.44 21.97
C GLU A 401 2.41 27.58 20.98
N ALA A 402 3.04 28.76 21.14
CA ALA A 402 2.77 29.92 20.27
C ALA A 402 3.31 29.66 18.85
N ILE A 403 4.50 29.06 18.71
CA ILE A 403 5.05 28.66 17.43
C ILE A 403 4.21 27.55 16.81
N LEU A 404 3.79 26.54 17.57
CA LEU A 404 2.91 25.47 17.09
C LEU A 404 1.59 26.04 16.55
N ALA A 405 0.93 26.92 17.29
CA ALA A 405 -0.31 27.56 16.87
C ALA A 405 -0.14 28.43 15.62
N LYS A 406 0.96 29.19 15.54
CA LYS A 406 1.31 29.99 14.36
C LYS A 406 1.54 29.10 13.14
N THR A 407 2.29 28.02 13.29
CA THR A 407 2.57 27.08 12.18
C THR A 407 1.28 26.42 11.69
N LYS A 408 0.39 26.04 12.61
CA LYS A 408 -0.94 25.54 12.26
C LYS A 408 -1.73 26.53 11.39
N ALA A 409 -1.78 27.81 11.79
CA ALA A 409 -2.47 28.83 11.02
C ALA A 409 -1.87 28.97 9.61
N GLN A 410 -0.54 28.98 9.51
CA GLN A 410 0.17 29.01 8.21
C GLN A 410 -0.12 27.78 7.35
N VAL A 411 -0.16 26.60 7.94
CA VAL A 411 -0.54 25.36 7.24
C VAL A 411 -1.95 25.44 6.71
N ASN A 412 -2.90 25.87 7.53
CA ASN A 412 -4.31 25.98 7.12
C ASN A 412 -4.49 26.99 5.98
N GLU A 413 -3.87 28.17 6.08
CA GLU A 413 -3.86 29.19 5.02
C GLU A 413 -3.22 28.68 3.72
N PHE A 414 -2.07 28.01 3.83
CA PHE A 414 -1.39 27.43 2.68
C PHE A 414 -2.25 26.38 1.96
N MET A 415 -3.02 25.58 2.72
CA MET A 415 -3.86 24.51 2.16
C MET A 415 -5.12 25.04 1.44
N GLU A 416 -5.53 26.28 1.63
CA GLU A 416 -6.65 26.90 0.90
C GLU A 416 -6.42 26.95 -0.62
N GLN A 417 -5.14 26.98 -1.06
CA GLN A 417 -4.78 26.96 -2.48
C GLN A 417 -5.02 25.59 -3.15
N PHE A 418 -5.17 24.54 -2.37
CA PHE A 418 -5.27 23.14 -2.83
C PHE A 418 -6.63 22.56 -2.48
N VAL A 419 -7.66 23.00 -3.18
CA VAL A 419 -9.05 22.64 -2.89
C VAL A 419 -9.26 21.13 -3.08
N LEU A 420 -9.80 20.48 -2.04
CA LEU A 420 -10.16 19.06 -2.06
C LEU A 420 -11.69 18.93 -2.14
N TYR A 421 -12.18 18.15 -3.11
CA TYR A 421 -13.59 17.84 -3.32
C TYR A 421 -14.49 19.10 -3.40
N PRO A 422 -14.28 19.97 -4.38
CA PRO A 422 -15.12 21.16 -4.54
C PRO A 422 -16.62 20.79 -4.75
N GLU A 423 -16.88 19.56 -5.23
CA GLU A 423 -18.23 19.02 -5.44
C GLU A 423 -19.01 18.78 -4.14
N LEU A 424 -18.33 18.75 -3.01
CA LEU A 424 -18.95 18.51 -1.69
C LEU A 424 -19.26 19.81 -0.91
N GLY A 425 -19.09 20.95 -1.50
CA GLY A 425 -19.41 22.27 -0.92
C GLY A 425 -18.36 22.78 0.07
#